data_71ea5ac20b3ac6951584acc27f13c08e
#
_entry.id   71ea5ac20b3ac6951584acc27f13c08e
#
_cell.length_a   1.000
_cell.length_b   1.000
_cell.length_c   1.000
_cell.angle_alpha   90.00
_cell.angle_beta   90.00
_cell.angle_gamma   90.00
#
_symmetry.space_group_name_H-M   'P 1'
#
loop_
_entity.id
_entity.type
_entity.pdbx_description
1 polymer ?
#
loop_
_entity_poly.entity_id
_entity_poly.type
_entity_poly.pdbx_seq_one_letter_code
_entity_poly.pdbx_strand_id
1 'polypeptide(L)'
;GSAIAATAPVIEASDEEVAQSISVIFLFNMIAALLFPTLGTVLGFSTKSGEAFGIFAGTAINDTSSVTAAASTWDSMYHLQSATLDKAVTVKLTRTLAIIPITLVLSFFKLRKNKDGQKVNLKKVFPFFIIYFVLASLITTISIHMGVSANFFTPFKELSKFFIVLAK
;
A
#
# COMPACT_ATOMS: atom_id res chain seq x y z
N GLY A 1 -5.56 -2.12 -6.33
CA GLY A 1 -5.62 -3.57 -6.50
C GLY A 1 -5.87 -4.34 -5.20
N SER A 2 -4.97 -4.23 -4.20
CA SER A 2 -5.07 -5.03 -2.96
C SER A 2 -6.37 -4.81 -2.17
N ALA A 3 -6.89 -3.58 -2.12
CA ALA A 3 -8.17 -3.31 -1.46
C ALA A 3 -9.34 -4.00 -2.19
N ILE A 4 -9.36 -3.98 -3.51
CA ILE A 4 -10.38 -4.68 -4.31
C ILE A 4 -10.28 -6.17 -4.04
N ALA A 5 -9.08 -6.76 -4.13
CA ALA A 5 -8.88 -8.18 -3.88
C ALA A 5 -9.31 -8.61 -2.45
N ALA A 6 -9.14 -7.73 -1.45
CA ALA A 6 -9.55 -7.99 -0.08
C ALA A 6 -11.07 -7.83 0.14
N THR A 7 -11.72 -6.90 -0.56
CA THR A 7 -13.14 -6.59 -0.34
C THR A 7 -14.09 -7.37 -1.26
N ALA A 8 -13.68 -7.66 -2.50
CA ALA A 8 -14.51 -8.36 -3.49
C ALA A 8 -15.14 -9.67 -2.96
N PRO A 9 -14.40 -10.57 -2.28
CA PRO A 9 -15.00 -11.80 -1.72
C PRO A 9 -16.00 -11.50 -0.59
N VAL A 10 -15.80 -10.40 0.15
CA VAL A 10 -16.66 -10.03 1.28
C VAL A 10 -18.02 -9.54 0.79
N ILE A 11 -18.04 -8.76 -0.30
CA ILE A 11 -19.27 -8.20 -0.88
C ILE A 11 -19.87 -9.09 -1.98
N GLU A 12 -19.22 -10.23 -2.29
CA GLU A 12 -19.61 -11.15 -3.35
C GLU A 12 -19.70 -10.47 -4.72
N ALA A 13 -18.70 -9.61 -5.02
CA ALA A 13 -18.61 -8.94 -6.30
C ALA A 13 -18.39 -9.95 -7.44
N SER A 14 -19.01 -9.68 -8.58
CA SER A 14 -18.77 -10.48 -9.79
C SER A 14 -17.38 -10.25 -10.37
N ASP A 15 -16.87 -11.22 -11.11
CA ASP A 15 -15.56 -11.11 -11.78
C ASP A 15 -15.51 -9.91 -12.75
N GLU A 16 -16.63 -9.57 -13.37
CA GLU A 16 -16.75 -8.45 -14.27
C GLU A 16 -16.59 -7.10 -13.51
N GLU A 17 -17.27 -6.93 -12.38
CA GLU A 17 -17.16 -5.74 -11.53
C GLU A 17 -15.74 -5.57 -11.00
N VAL A 18 -15.09 -6.67 -10.61
CA VAL A 18 -13.69 -6.68 -10.16
C VAL A 18 -12.77 -6.26 -11.29
N ALA A 19 -12.92 -6.82 -12.49
CA ALA A 19 -12.11 -6.50 -13.65
C ALA A 19 -12.26 -5.04 -14.08
N GLN A 20 -13.48 -4.51 -14.12
CA GLN A 20 -13.76 -3.10 -14.42
C GLN A 20 -13.09 -2.19 -13.40
N SER A 21 -13.27 -2.47 -12.12
CA SER A 21 -12.69 -1.68 -11.02
C SER A 21 -11.15 -1.63 -11.09
N ILE A 22 -10.52 -2.77 -11.37
CA ILE A 22 -9.05 -2.85 -11.52
C ILE A 22 -8.59 -2.05 -12.74
N SER A 23 -9.28 -2.17 -13.87
CA SER A 23 -8.92 -1.47 -15.11
C SER A 23 -8.99 0.05 -14.96
N VAL A 24 -10.05 0.55 -14.32
CA VAL A 24 -10.21 2.01 -14.04
C VAL A 24 -9.09 2.50 -13.12
N ILE A 25 -8.83 1.79 -12.02
CA ILE A 25 -7.77 2.17 -11.08
C ILE A 25 -6.40 2.15 -11.77
N PHE A 26 -6.12 1.15 -12.60
CA PHE A 26 -4.86 1.06 -13.33
C PHE A 26 -4.67 2.24 -14.28
N LEU A 27 -5.70 2.59 -15.05
CA LEU A 27 -5.66 3.73 -15.97
C LEU A 27 -5.38 5.05 -15.23
N PHE A 28 -6.14 5.33 -14.16
CA PHE A 28 -5.94 6.55 -13.39
C PHE A 28 -4.59 6.60 -12.67
N ASN A 29 -4.08 5.48 -12.20
CA ASN A 29 -2.75 5.40 -11.59
C ASN A 29 -1.64 5.68 -12.61
N MET A 30 -1.77 5.18 -13.84
CA MET A 30 -0.82 5.47 -14.91
C MET A 30 -0.82 6.96 -15.27
N ILE A 31 -2.01 7.55 -15.42
CA ILE A 31 -2.16 8.99 -15.66
C ILE A 31 -1.55 9.79 -14.51
N ALA A 32 -1.82 9.43 -13.27
CA ALA A 32 -1.29 10.11 -12.09
C ALA A 32 0.25 10.00 -12.01
N ALA A 33 0.83 8.84 -12.32
CA ALA A 33 2.29 8.66 -12.32
C ALA A 33 3.00 9.62 -13.28
N LEU A 34 2.37 9.93 -14.42
CA LEU A 34 2.93 10.83 -15.43
C LEU A 34 2.65 12.31 -15.14
N LEU A 35 1.43 12.64 -14.71
CA LEU A 35 1.00 14.03 -14.58
C LEU A 35 1.29 14.65 -13.21
N PHE A 36 1.32 13.86 -12.13
CA PHE A 36 1.45 14.42 -10.78
C PHE A 36 2.78 15.14 -10.52
N PRO A 37 3.93 14.70 -11.04
CA PRO A 37 5.16 15.48 -10.89
C PRO A 37 5.04 16.89 -11.49
N THR A 38 4.47 16.99 -12.69
CA THR A 38 4.23 18.29 -13.34
C THR A 38 3.19 19.12 -12.58
N LEU A 39 2.09 18.49 -12.17
CA LEU A 39 1.06 19.15 -11.35
C LEU A 39 1.61 19.65 -10.02
N GLY A 40 2.47 18.86 -9.37
CA GLY A 40 3.13 19.24 -8.13
C GLY A 40 3.95 20.51 -8.26
N THR A 41 4.64 20.66 -9.39
CA THR A 41 5.38 21.90 -9.72
C THR A 41 4.42 23.09 -9.88
N VAL A 42 3.33 22.92 -10.64
CA VAL A 42 2.32 23.96 -10.88
C VAL A 42 1.63 24.36 -9.57
N LEU A 43 1.34 23.41 -8.70
CA LEU A 43 0.72 23.63 -7.39
C LEU A 43 1.68 24.26 -6.37
N GLY A 44 2.96 24.40 -6.70
CA GLY A 44 3.94 25.06 -5.85
C GLY A 44 4.42 24.22 -4.67
N PHE A 45 4.44 22.90 -4.79
CA PHE A 45 5.03 22.05 -3.76
C PHE A 45 6.53 22.35 -3.60
N SER A 46 7.01 22.27 -2.35
CA SER A 46 8.43 22.51 -2.06
C SER A 46 9.34 21.56 -2.84
N THR A 47 10.22 22.11 -3.65
CA THR A 47 11.21 21.40 -4.42
C THR A 47 12.49 21.08 -3.63
N LYS A 48 12.59 21.59 -2.38
CA LYS A 48 13.79 21.42 -1.55
C LYS A 48 13.76 20.19 -0.64
N SER A 49 12.59 19.79 -0.14
CA SER A 49 12.47 18.70 0.82
C SER A 49 11.78 17.44 0.27
N GLY A 50 10.99 17.56 -0.81
CA GLY A 50 10.21 16.47 -1.37
C GLY A 50 9.08 15.94 -0.47
N GLU A 51 9.00 16.37 0.81
CA GLU A 51 8.03 15.83 1.77
C GLU A 51 6.58 16.07 1.37
N ALA A 52 6.25 17.32 0.99
CA ALA A 52 4.88 17.69 0.62
C ALA A 52 4.40 16.90 -0.60
N PHE A 53 5.24 16.78 -1.62
CA PHE A 53 4.91 15.97 -2.79
C PHE A 53 4.87 14.48 -2.46
N GLY A 54 5.75 13.98 -1.60
CA GLY A 54 5.74 12.59 -1.13
C GLY A 54 4.44 12.22 -0.42
N ILE A 55 3.94 13.08 0.47
CA ILE A 55 2.64 12.91 1.13
C ILE A 55 1.51 12.93 0.11
N PHE A 56 1.51 13.88 -0.80
CA PHE A 56 0.52 13.99 -1.86
C PHE A 56 0.48 12.74 -2.73
N ALA A 57 1.60 12.32 -3.30
CA ALA A 57 1.69 11.14 -4.16
C ALA A 57 1.30 9.86 -3.42
N GLY A 58 1.80 9.66 -2.18
CA GLY A 58 1.51 8.49 -1.36
C GLY A 58 0.03 8.36 -0.96
N THR A 59 -0.68 9.48 -0.82
CA THR A 59 -2.10 9.50 -0.48
C THR A 59 -3.01 9.44 -1.70
N ALA A 60 -2.70 10.17 -2.75
CA ALA A 60 -3.57 10.34 -3.91
C ALA A 60 -3.51 9.18 -4.91
N ILE A 61 -2.33 8.62 -5.17
CA ILE A 61 -2.15 7.51 -6.09
C ILE A 61 -2.50 6.19 -5.39
N ASN A 62 -3.25 5.30 -6.02
CA ASN A 62 -3.70 4.06 -5.38
C ASN A 62 -2.68 2.93 -5.45
N ASP A 63 -1.96 2.79 -6.55
CA ASP A 63 -0.98 1.72 -6.75
C ASP A 63 0.41 2.10 -6.27
N THR A 64 1.12 1.15 -5.64
CA THR A 64 2.45 1.39 -5.08
C THR A 64 3.50 1.63 -6.16
N SER A 65 3.42 0.92 -7.29
CA SER A 65 4.36 1.11 -8.40
C SER A 65 4.23 2.50 -9.03
N SER A 66 3.00 2.98 -9.18
CA SER A 66 2.71 4.33 -9.68
C SER A 66 3.13 5.43 -8.70
N VAL A 67 2.98 5.20 -7.39
CA VAL A 67 3.53 6.08 -6.34
C VAL A 67 5.06 6.17 -6.47
N THR A 68 5.70 5.01 -6.59
CA THR A 68 7.16 4.93 -6.76
C THR A 68 7.62 5.67 -8.01
N ALA A 69 6.94 5.47 -9.14
CA ALA A 69 7.26 6.16 -10.40
C ALA A 69 7.13 7.69 -10.25
N ALA A 70 5.99 8.19 -9.74
CA ALA A 70 5.78 9.62 -9.55
C ALA A 70 6.81 10.24 -8.59
N ALA A 71 7.07 9.59 -7.46
CA ALA A 71 8.00 10.11 -6.45
C ALA A 71 9.46 10.08 -6.93
N SER A 72 9.87 9.02 -7.62
CA SER A 72 11.22 8.94 -8.21
C SER A 72 11.40 9.97 -9.33
N THR A 73 10.35 10.24 -10.11
CA THR A 73 10.40 11.31 -11.12
C THR A 73 10.60 12.67 -10.45
N TRP A 74 9.88 12.95 -9.36
CA TRP A 74 10.07 14.19 -8.58
C TRP A 74 11.48 14.29 -8.01
N ASP A 75 11.99 13.23 -7.39
CA ASP A 75 13.36 13.18 -6.87
C ASP A 75 14.41 13.44 -7.98
N SER A 76 14.20 12.88 -9.18
CA SER A 76 15.07 13.10 -10.33
C SER A 76 15.00 14.54 -10.86
N MET A 77 13.81 15.14 -10.91
CA MET A 77 13.62 16.53 -11.37
C MET A 77 14.31 17.55 -10.45
N TYR A 78 14.36 17.28 -9.16
CA TYR A 78 14.86 18.25 -8.15
C TYR A 78 16.10 17.77 -7.38
N HIS A 79 16.73 16.70 -7.83
CA HIS A 79 17.98 16.13 -7.27
C HIS A 79 17.86 15.81 -5.76
N LEU A 80 16.72 15.27 -5.32
CA LEU A 80 16.44 14.97 -3.92
C LEU A 80 16.87 13.56 -3.49
N GLN A 81 17.64 12.86 -4.32
CA GLN A 81 18.06 11.46 -4.12
C GLN A 81 16.86 10.52 -4.02
N SER A 82 16.42 10.15 -2.83
CA SER A 82 15.24 9.29 -2.59
C SER A 82 14.29 9.86 -1.52
N ALA A 83 14.46 11.10 -1.14
CA ALA A 83 13.72 11.70 -0.02
C ALA A 83 12.21 11.69 -0.25
N THR A 84 11.77 12.03 -1.46
CA THR A 84 10.35 12.00 -1.84
C THR A 84 9.83 10.58 -1.94
N LEU A 85 10.61 9.67 -2.53
CA LEU A 85 10.27 8.27 -2.68
C LEU A 85 10.06 7.60 -1.32
N ASP A 86 10.99 7.76 -0.41
CA ASP A 86 10.92 7.15 0.93
C ASP A 86 9.70 7.65 1.70
N LYS A 87 9.40 8.95 1.61
CA LYS A 87 8.21 9.55 2.22
C LYS A 87 6.93 9.02 1.60
N ALA A 88 6.83 9.01 0.27
CA ALA A 88 5.65 8.58 -0.46
C ALA A 88 5.33 7.10 -0.20
N VAL A 89 6.33 6.24 -0.20
CA VAL A 89 6.17 4.79 0.08
C VAL A 89 5.74 4.58 1.53
N THR A 90 6.34 5.27 2.50
CA THR A 90 5.95 5.18 3.92
C THR A 90 4.49 5.56 4.13
N VAL A 91 4.06 6.69 3.56
CA VAL A 91 2.67 7.14 3.61
C VAL A 91 1.73 6.12 2.97
N LYS A 92 2.13 5.56 1.82
CA LYS A 92 1.35 4.54 1.12
C LYS A 92 1.19 3.27 1.93
N LEU A 93 2.25 2.76 2.54
CA LEU A 93 2.20 1.56 3.37
C LEU A 93 1.30 1.76 4.60
N THR A 94 1.38 2.92 5.26
CA THR A 94 0.50 3.26 6.38
C THR A 94 -0.97 3.23 5.96
N ARG A 95 -1.31 3.81 4.80
CA ARG A 95 -2.68 3.76 4.25
C ARG A 95 -3.14 2.33 3.95
N THR A 96 -2.23 1.47 3.49
CA THR A 96 -2.56 0.07 3.19
C THR A 96 -3.02 -0.70 4.44
N LEU A 97 -2.50 -0.35 5.62
CA LEU A 97 -2.96 -0.94 6.89
C LEU A 97 -4.44 -0.66 7.18
N ALA A 98 -5.03 0.41 6.63
CA ALA A 98 -6.45 0.71 6.79
C ALA A 98 -7.38 -0.35 6.14
N ILE A 99 -6.87 -1.18 5.24
CA ILE A 99 -7.64 -2.30 4.66
C ILE A 99 -8.14 -3.24 5.76
N ILE A 100 -7.37 -3.45 6.83
CA ILE A 100 -7.72 -4.35 7.93
C ILE A 100 -9.03 -3.94 8.61
N PRO A 101 -9.14 -2.73 9.19
CA PRO A 101 -10.38 -2.32 9.86
C PRO A 101 -11.55 -2.23 8.87
N ILE A 102 -11.32 -1.82 7.62
CA ILE A 102 -12.38 -1.74 6.60
C ILE A 102 -12.96 -3.12 6.31
N THR A 103 -12.12 -4.13 6.05
CA THR A 103 -12.58 -5.49 5.77
C THR A 103 -13.25 -6.15 6.98
N LEU A 104 -12.78 -5.87 8.19
CA LEU A 104 -13.42 -6.36 9.43
C LEU A 104 -14.82 -5.75 9.62
N VAL A 105 -14.96 -4.45 9.40
CA VAL A 105 -16.26 -3.76 9.51
C VAL A 105 -17.23 -4.29 8.45
N LEU A 106 -16.80 -4.42 7.20
CA LEU A 106 -17.64 -4.99 6.12
C LEU A 106 -18.05 -6.43 6.43
N SER A 107 -17.13 -7.26 6.90
CA SER A 107 -17.42 -8.63 7.32
C SER A 107 -18.44 -8.69 8.45
N PHE A 108 -18.32 -7.79 9.43
CA PHE A 108 -19.27 -7.68 10.54
C PHE A 108 -20.67 -7.28 10.06
N PHE A 109 -20.78 -6.29 9.16
CA PHE A 109 -22.08 -5.89 8.60
C PHE A 109 -22.71 -7.02 7.79
N LYS A 110 -21.92 -7.77 7.02
CA LYS A 110 -22.41 -8.93 6.26
C LYS A 110 -22.94 -10.04 7.18
N LEU A 111 -22.23 -10.34 8.27
CA LEU A 111 -22.67 -11.29 9.31
C LEU A 111 -24.01 -10.89 9.92
N ARG A 112 -24.21 -9.59 10.15
CA ARG A 112 -25.43 -9.06 10.74
C ARG A 112 -26.63 -9.11 9.79
N LYS A 113 -26.39 -9.00 8.48
CA LYS A 113 -27.43 -9.02 7.44
C LYS A 113 -27.88 -10.44 7.09
N ASN A 114 -26.99 -11.41 7.13
CA ASN A 114 -27.29 -12.83 6.90
C ASN A 114 -27.83 -13.47 8.20
N LYS A 115 -29.14 -13.40 8.41
CA LYS A 115 -29.85 -14.14 9.48
C LYS A 115 -29.95 -15.65 9.21
N ASP A 116 -29.68 -16.11 8.02
CA ASP A 116 -29.66 -17.52 7.64
C ASP A 116 -28.27 -18.10 7.91
N GLY A 117 -28.18 -18.96 8.91
CA GLY A 117 -27.05 -19.64 9.53
C GLY A 117 -25.84 -20.14 8.71
N GLN A 118 -25.51 -19.52 7.61
CA GLN A 118 -24.25 -19.77 6.91
C GLN A 118 -23.11 -19.14 7.71
N LYS A 119 -22.33 -19.99 8.37
CA LYS A 119 -21.08 -19.61 9.02
C LYS A 119 -20.14 -19.00 7.96
N VAL A 120 -20.10 -17.66 7.89
CA VAL A 120 -19.08 -16.98 7.10
C VAL A 120 -17.72 -17.45 7.62
N ASN A 121 -16.96 -18.11 6.79
CA ASN A 121 -15.67 -18.66 7.17
C ASN A 121 -14.67 -17.50 7.29
N LEU A 122 -14.58 -16.91 8.49
CA LEU A 122 -13.68 -15.79 8.80
C LEU A 122 -12.24 -16.05 8.36
N LYS A 123 -11.83 -17.34 8.31
CA LYS A 123 -10.52 -17.73 7.79
C LYS A 123 -10.32 -17.42 6.30
N LYS A 124 -11.39 -17.40 5.48
CA LYS A 124 -11.31 -17.07 4.03
C LYS A 124 -11.31 -15.55 3.78
N VAL A 125 -11.87 -14.77 4.69
CA VAL A 125 -12.04 -13.32 4.54
C VAL A 125 -10.86 -12.56 5.17
N PHE A 126 -10.20 -13.16 6.16
CA PHE A 126 -9.13 -12.49 6.88
C PHE A 126 -7.78 -12.68 6.16
N PRO A 127 -7.14 -11.62 5.69
CA PRO A 127 -5.84 -11.71 5.03
C PRO A 127 -4.74 -11.98 6.07
N PHE A 128 -4.47 -13.24 6.34
CA PHE A 128 -3.48 -13.68 7.35
C PHE A 128 -2.09 -13.06 7.17
N PHE A 129 -1.70 -12.72 5.94
CA PHE A 129 -0.42 -12.07 5.67
C PHE A 129 -0.26 -10.75 6.44
N ILE A 130 -1.36 -10.04 6.73
CA ILE A 130 -1.32 -8.78 7.47
C ILE A 130 -0.96 -9.03 8.94
N ILE A 131 -1.45 -10.12 9.56
CA ILE A 131 -1.05 -10.49 10.91
C ILE A 131 0.46 -10.76 10.94
N TYR A 132 0.96 -11.53 9.99
CA TYR A 132 2.40 -11.82 9.91
C TYR A 132 3.22 -10.54 9.69
N PHE A 133 2.72 -9.60 8.87
CA PHE A 133 3.38 -8.31 8.66
C PHE A 133 3.43 -7.48 9.95
N VAL A 134 2.30 -7.37 10.67
CA VAL A 134 2.24 -6.62 11.94
C VAL A 134 3.14 -7.27 13.00
N LEU A 135 3.12 -8.61 13.12
CA LEU A 135 3.98 -9.34 14.05
C LEU A 135 5.46 -9.14 13.72
N ALA A 136 5.85 -9.27 12.45
CA ALA A 136 7.22 -9.02 12.03
C ALA A 136 7.67 -7.59 12.31
N SER A 137 6.80 -6.61 12.06
CA SER A 137 7.06 -5.20 12.35
C SER A 137 7.23 -4.96 13.85
N LEU A 138 6.37 -5.54 14.69
CA LEU A 138 6.47 -5.43 16.15
C LEU A 138 7.77 -6.07 16.66
N ILE A 139 8.10 -7.29 16.21
CA ILE A 139 9.33 -7.99 16.59
C ILE A 139 10.53 -7.14 16.21
N THR A 140 10.58 -6.61 14.99
CA THR A 140 11.68 -5.76 14.52
C THR A 140 11.81 -4.51 15.38
N THR A 141 10.70 -3.82 15.64
CA THR A 141 10.68 -2.58 16.44
C THR A 141 11.15 -2.84 17.88
N ILE A 142 10.63 -3.88 18.51
CA ILE A 142 11.02 -4.25 19.89
C ILE A 142 12.49 -4.66 19.93
N SER A 143 12.97 -5.47 18.98
CA SER A 143 14.36 -5.91 18.92
C SER A 143 15.32 -4.73 18.77
N ILE A 144 15.00 -3.76 17.93
CA ILE A 144 15.82 -2.54 17.78
C ILE A 144 15.81 -1.72 19.08
N HIS A 145 14.65 -1.61 19.72
CA HIS A 145 14.54 -0.89 21.00
C HIS A 145 15.30 -1.58 22.14
N MET A 146 15.43 -2.90 22.10
CA MET A 146 16.23 -3.69 23.03
C MET A 146 17.74 -3.67 22.70
N GLY A 147 18.18 -2.89 21.71
CA GLY A 147 19.60 -2.72 21.36
C GLY A 147 20.15 -3.74 20.36
N VAL A 148 19.30 -4.54 19.72
CA VAL A 148 19.74 -5.43 18.64
C VAL A 148 20.11 -4.56 17.43
N SER A 149 21.33 -4.75 16.92
CA SER A 149 21.80 -4.01 15.74
C SER A 149 20.87 -4.23 14.53
N ALA A 150 20.53 -3.14 13.84
CA ALA A 150 19.75 -3.20 12.60
C ALA A 150 20.39 -4.11 11.54
N ASN A 151 21.69 -4.33 11.60
CA ASN A 151 22.44 -5.24 10.72
C ASN A 151 21.99 -6.70 10.86
N PHE A 152 21.44 -7.09 12.00
CA PHE A 152 20.88 -8.44 12.20
C PHE A 152 19.75 -8.76 11.23
N PHE A 153 18.98 -7.75 10.82
CA PHE A 153 17.87 -7.90 9.90
C PHE A 153 18.27 -7.79 8.42
N THR A 154 19.53 -7.49 8.12
CA THR A 154 20.01 -7.35 6.73
C THR A 154 19.81 -8.61 5.89
N PRO A 155 20.08 -9.85 6.34
CA PRO A 155 19.85 -11.04 5.53
C PRO A 155 18.36 -11.23 5.20
N PHE A 156 17.44 -10.89 6.10
CA PHE A 156 16.00 -10.95 5.83
C PHE A 156 15.57 -9.91 4.78
N LYS A 157 16.19 -8.72 4.80
CA LYS A 157 15.96 -7.67 3.82
C LYS A 157 16.44 -8.10 2.42
N GLU A 158 17.61 -8.72 2.33
CA GLU A 158 18.14 -9.23 1.06
C GLU A 158 17.31 -10.40 0.52
N LEU A 159 16.87 -11.32 1.38
CA LEU A 159 15.98 -12.40 1.02
C LEU A 159 14.63 -11.86 0.50
N SER A 160 14.08 -10.83 1.14
CA SER A 160 12.85 -10.16 0.68
C SER A 160 13.04 -9.55 -0.71
N LYS A 161 14.15 -8.87 -0.96
CA LYS A 161 14.48 -8.32 -2.30
C LYS A 161 14.55 -9.42 -3.36
N PHE A 162 15.19 -10.54 -3.03
CA PHE A 162 15.27 -11.69 -3.93
C PHE A 162 13.88 -12.21 -4.31
N PHE A 163 12.98 -12.39 -3.35
CA PHE A 163 11.59 -12.80 -3.64
C PHE A 163 10.81 -11.77 -4.44
N ILE A 164 11.04 -10.47 -4.23
CA ILE A 164 10.41 -9.41 -5.04
C ILE A 164 10.86 -9.50 -6.51
N VAL A 165 12.13 -9.82 -6.74
CA VAL A 165 12.65 -10.00 -8.11
C VAL A 165 12.06 -11.24 -8.77
N LEU A 166 11.88 -12.34 -8.03
CA LEU A 166 11.25 -13.55 -8.55
C LEU A 166 9.74 -13.40 -8.84
N ALA A 167 9.08 -12.45 -8.17
CA ALA A 167 7.64 -12.21 -8.34
C ALA A 167 7.32 -11.23 -9.49
N LYS A 168 8.32 -10.68 -10.15
CA LYS A 168 8.20 -9.82 -11.33
C LYS A 168 8.27 -10.62 -12.62
#